data_82d33100e79ae165588444bbde964e05
#
_entry.id   82d33100e79ae165588444bbde964e05
#
_cell.length_a   1.000
_cell.length_b   1.000
_cell.length_c   1.000
_cell.angle_alpha   90.00
_cell.angle_beta   90.00
_cell.angle_gamma   90.00
#
_symmetry.space_group_name_H-M   'P 1'
#
loop_
_entity.id
_entity.type
_entity.pdbx_description
1 polymer ?
#
loop_
_entity_poly.entity_id
_entity_poly.type
_entity_poly.pdbx_seq_one_letter_code
_entity_poly.pdbx_strand_id
1 'polypeptide(L)'
;MFARVAEFTSDPRQVDASVEMVRRTVESGETPEGLKGAKMLMLVNRESGKGIGITLFDSEDAMRRGDEALNAMNPEGSERRTSVEFYEVPVQTVATS
;
A
#
# COMPACT_ATOMS: atom_id res chain seq x y z
N MET A 1 16.26 2.40 -4.39
CA MET A 1 14.94 1.97 -3.94
C MET A 1 13.87 2.97 -4.36
N PHE A 2 12.71 2.50 -4.68
CA PHE A 2 11.60 3.33 -5.14
C PHE A 2 10.36 3.03 -4.33
N ALA A 3 9.47 4.02 -4.19
CA ALA A 3 8.24 3.88 -3.43
C ALA A 3 7.04 4.29 -4.26
N ARG A 4 5.98 3.49 -4.18
CA ARG A 4 4.65 3.85 -4.69
C ARG A 4 3.79 4.21 -3.49
N VAL A 5 3.23 5.41 -3.49
CA VAL A 5 2.41 5.92 -2.40
C VAL A 5 1.00 6.16 -2.92
N ALA A 6 0.06 5.38 -2.44
CA ALA A 6 -1.35 5.50 -2.81
C ALA A 6 -2.15 6.02 -1.61
N GLU A 7 -2.93 7.06 -1.83
CA GLU A 7 -3.83 7.59 -0.81
C GLU A 7 -5.25 7.14 -1.07
N PHE A 8 -5.94 6.83 0.02
CA PHE A 8 -7.32 6.36 -0.01
C PHE A 8 -8.14 7.13 1.00
N THR A 9 -9.43 7.25 0.73
CA THR A 9 -10.40 7.71 1.72
C THR A 9 -11.46 6.65 1.89
N SER A 10 -11.92 6.48 3.12
CA SER A 10 -13.01 5.58 3.44
C SER A 10 -13.83 6.16 4.59
N ASP A 11 -14.98 5.56 4.83
CA ASP A 11 -15.77 5.89 6.02
C ASP A 11 -14.96 5.49 7.25
N PRO A 12 -14.75 6.41 8.23
CA PRO A 12 -14.00 6.06 9.44
C PRO A 12 -14.50 4.80 10.15
N ARG A 13 -15.81 4.51 10.05
CA ARG A 13 -16.41 3.32 10.66
C ARG A 13 -16.01 2.03 9.95
N GLN A 14 -15.49 2.12 8.73
CA GLN A 14 -15.09 0.98 7.92
C GLN A 14 -13.59 0.70 7.97
N VAL A 15 -12.82 1.52 8.66
CA VAL A 15 -11.35 1.39 8.70
C VAL A 15 -10.93 0.04 9.26
N ASP A 16 -11.56 -0.41 10.34
CA ASP A 16 -11.21 -1.71 10.94
C ASP A 16 -11.49 -2.88 10.00
N ALA A 17 -12.57 -2.81 9.24
CA ALA A 17 -12.89 -3.85 8.25
C ALA A 17 -11.86 -3.87 7.13
N SER A 18 -11.42 -2.70 6.67
CA SER A 18 -10.38 -2.58 5.64
C SER A 18 -9.04 -3.13 6.12
N VAL A 19 -8.65 -2.79 7.34
CA VAL A 19 -7.40 -3.29 7.95
C VAL A 19 -7.44 -4.81 8.07
N GLU A 20 -8.55 -5.37 8.54
CA GLU A 20 -8.69 -6.81 8.70
C GLU A 20 -8.60 -7.54 7.37
N MET A 21 -9.19 -6.97 6.33
CA MET A 21 -9.14 -7.55 4.99
C MET A 21 -7.71 -7.60 4.45
N VAL A 22 -6.97 -6.49 4.58
CA VAL A 22 -5.57 -6.45 4.14
C VAL A 22 -4.73 -7.45 4.94
N ARG A 23 -4.97 -7.56 6.25
CA ARG A 23 -4.27 -8.50 7.10
C ARG A 23 -4.51 -9.95 6.65
N ARG A 24 -5.75 -10.30 6.32
CA ARG A 24 -6.09 -11.64 5.82
C ARG A 24 -5.39 -11.94 4.50
N THR A 25 -5.35 -10.96 3.60
CA THR A 25 -4.66 -11.11 2.33
C THR A 25 -3.17 -11.37 2.53
N VAL A 26 -2.53 -10.64 3.44
CA VAL A 26 -1.12 -10.84 3.77
C VAL A 26 -0.89 -12.22 4.39
N GLU A 27 -1.75 -12.62 5.33
CA GLU A 27 -1.62 -13.90 6.03
C GLU A 27 -1.88 -15.10 5.11
N SER A 28 -2.69 -14.94 4.06
CA SER A 28 -2.97 -16.00 3.11
C SER A 28 -1.75 -16.39 2.26
N GLY A 29 -0.76 -15.50 2.19
CA GLY A 29 0.43 -15.72 1.38
C GLY A 29 0.20 -15.59 -0.12
N GLU A 30 -1.00 -15.23 -0.53
CA GLU A 30 -1.33 -15.02 -1.94
C GLU A 30 -0.87 -13.63 -2.37
N THR A 31 0.33 -13.56 -2.93
CA THR A 31 0.91 -12.30 -3.39
C THR A 31 0.90 -12.29 -4.91
N PRO A 32 0.32 -11.25 -5.54
CA PRO A 32 0.40 -11.08 -6.99
C PRO A 32 1.86 -11.08 -7.45
N GLU A 33 2.09 -11.60 -8.66
CA GLU A 33 3.44 -11.75 -9.20
C GLU A 33 4.23 -10.44 -9.19
N GLY A 34 3.59 -9.34 -9.54
CA GLY A 34 4.23 -8.02 -9.58
C GLY A 34 4.59 -7.46 -8.21
N LEU A 35 4.14 -8.08 -7.13
CA LEU A 35 4.37 -7.60 -5.76
C LEU A 35 5.31 -8.50 -4.96
N LYS A 36 5.79 -9.58 -5.55
CA LYS A 36 6.71 -10.48 -4.86
C LYS A 36 8.00 -9.78 -4.49
N GLY A 37 8.42 -9.92 -3.25
CA GLY A 37 9.63 -9.29 -2.73
C GLY A 37 9.47 -7.83 -2.33
N ALA A 38 8.33 -7.20 -2.62
CA ALA A 38 8.08 -5.83 -2.21
C ALA A 38 7.73 -5.76 -0.73
N LYS A 39 8.13 -4.65 -0.09
CA LYS A 39 7.72 -4.35 1.28
C LYS A 39 6.53 -3.43 1.24
N MET A 40 5.53 -3.70 2.06
CA MET A 40 4.30 -2.92 2.06
C MET A 40 3.99 -2.42 3.47
N LEU A 41 3.51 -1.17 3.54
CA LEU A 41 3.02 -0.58 4.77
C LEU A 41 1.61 -0.04 4.52
N MET A 42 0.74 -0.21 5.50
CA MET A 42 -0.58 0.40 5.49
C MET A 42 -0.67 1.36 6.67
N LEU A 43 -0.98 2.61 6.38
CA LEU A 43 -1.19 3.62 7.40
C LEU A 43 -2.65 4.02 7.38
N VAL A 44 -3.24 4.17 8.54
CA VAL A 44 -4.64 4.58 8.65
C VAL A 44 -4.81 5.70 9.67
N ASN A 45 -5.70 6.63 9.35
CA ASN A 45 -6.14 7.62 10.30
C ASN A 45 -7.61 7.29 10.63
N ARG A 46 -7.83 6.80 11.85
CA ARG A 46 -9.16 6.31 12.24
C ARG A 46 -10.19 7.41 12.42
N GLU A 47 -9.74 8.64 12.64
CA GLU A 47 -10.66 9.76 12.79
C GLU A 47 -11.19 10.25 11.44
N SER A 48 -10.31 10.36 10.45
CA SER A 48 -10.66 10.91 9.14
C SER A 48 -11.08 9.86 8.12
N GLY A 49 -10.71 8.60 8.34
CA GLY A 49 -10.89 7.55 7.35
C GLY A 49 -9.84 7.56 6.23
N LYS A 50 -8.81 8.39 6.36
CA LYS A 50 -7.71 8.40 5.39
C LYS A 50 -6.77 7.24 5.59
N GLY A 51 -6.33 6.66 4.48
CA GLY A 51 -5.34 5.60 4.47
C GLY A 51 -4.25 5.87 3.44
N ILE A 52 -3.06 5.37 3.73
CA ILE A 52 -1.93 5.47 2.81
C ILE A 52 -1.33 4.07 2.68
N GLY A 53 -1.23 3.59 1.44
CA GLY A 53 -0.51 2.36 1.14
C GLY A 53 0.84 2.70 0.54
N ILE A 54 1.91 2.27 1.19
CA ILE A 54 3.28 2.47 0.71
C ILE A 54 3.84 1.12 0.32
N THR A 55 4.34 1.02 -0.91
CA THR A 55 4.99 -0.19 -1.40
C THR A 55 6.40 0.18 -1.82
N LEU A 56 7.40 -0.53 -1.31
CA LEU A 56 8.81 -0.29 -1.59
C LEU A 56 9.33 -1.34 -2.56
N PHE A 57 10.07 -0.87 -3.57
CA PHE A 57 10.62 -1.72 -4.63
C PHE A 57 12.12 -1.47 -4.77
N ASP A 58 12.86 -2.50 -5.16
CA ASP A 58 14.30 -2.40 -5.35
C ASP A 58 14.70 -1.65 -6.62
N SER A 59 13.83 -1.61 -7.62
CA SER A 59 14.10 -0.97 -8.89
C SER A 59 12.87 -0.27 -9.45
N GLU A 60 13.11 0.64 -10.38
CA GLU A 60 12.00 1.34 -11.06
C GLU A 60 11.15 0.36 -11.88
N ASP A 61 11.77 -0.62 -12.53
CA ASP A 61 11.02 -1.63 -13.29
C ASP A 61 10.12 -2.46 -12.36
N ALA A 62 10.63 -2.84 -11.20
CA ALA A 62 9.82 -3.55 -10.20
C ALA A 62 8.65 -2.70 -9.74
N MET A 63 8.86 -1.41 -9.55
CA MET A 63 7.80 -0.46 -9.16
C MET A 63 6.72 -0.39 -10.24
N ARG A 64 7.08 -0.33 -11.51
CA ARG A 64 6.12 -0.27 -12.60
C ARG A 64 5.27 -1.53 -12.67
N ARG A 65 5.88 -2.70 -12.50
CA ARG A 65 5.15 -3.97 -12.47
C ARG A 65 4.23 -4.07 -11.27
N GLY A 66 4.71 -3.60 -10.12
CA GLY A 66 3.90 -3.57 -8.90
C GLY A 66 2.72 -2.60 -9.03
N ASP A 67 2.92 -1.46 -9.68
CA ASP A 67 1.86 -0.49 -9.94
C ASP A 67 0.76 -1.11 -10.81
N GLU A 68 1.12 -1.83 -11.86
CA GLU A 68 0.14 -2.53 -12.69
C GLU A 68 -0.66 -3.54 -11.89
N ALA A 69 0.01 -4.32 -11.04
CA ALA A 69 -0.65 -5.32 -10.20
C ALA A 69 -1.62 -4.66 -9.22
N LEU A 70 -1.21 -3.56 -8.59
CA LEU A 70 -2.04 -2.85 -7.64
C LEU A 70 -3.21 -2.13 -8.30
N ASN A 71 -3.02 -1.61 -9.51
CA ASN A 71 -4.10 -0.98 -10.27
C ASN A 71 -5.17 -1.98 -10.70
N ALA A 72 -4.81 -3.25 -10.84
CA ALA A 72 -5.76 -4.30 -11.18
C ALA A 72 -6.61 -4.72 -9.97
N MET A 73 -6.21 -4.33 -8.76
CA MET A 73 -6.95 -4.61 -7.53
C MET A 73 -7.92 -3.48 -7.24
N ASN A 74 -9.19 -3.81 -7.02
CA ASN A 74 -10.20 -2.81 -6.70
C ASN A 74 -10.27 -2.57 -5.21
N PRO A 75 -10.39 -1.29 -4.76
CA PRO A 75 -10.68 -1.00 -3.37
C PRO A 75 -12.02 -1.62 -2.96
N GLU A 76 -12.11 -2.03 -1.70
CA GLU A 76 -13.32 -2.66 -1.19
C GLU A 76 -14.13 -1.71 -0.30
N GLY A 77 -15.43 -1.95 -0.26
CA GLY A 77 -16.35 -1.17 0.57
C GLY A 77 -16.45 0.28 0.11
N SER A 78 -16.35 1.20 1.06
CA SER A 78 -16.42 2.64 0.81
C SER A 78 -15.08 3.26 0.45
N GLU A 79 -14.03 2.45 0.37
CA GLU A 79 -12.68 2.93 0.13
C GLU A 79 -12.54 3.45 -1.30
N ARG A 80 -11.94 4.63 -1.43
CA ARG A 80 -11.69 5.27 -2.72
C ARG A 80 -10.23 5.72 -2.79
N ARG A 81 -9.56 5.36 -3.87
CA ARG A 81 -8.21 5.83 -4.14
C ARG A 81 -8.25 7.27 -4.64
N THR A 82 -7.59 8.17 -3.92
CA THR A 82 -7.58 9.59 -4.24
C THR A 82 -6.33 10.03 -4.99
N SER A 83 -5.20 9.36 -4.78
CA SER A 83 -3.96 9.68 -5.51
C SER A 83 -3.01 8.51 -5.50
N VAL A 84 -2.11 8.48 -6.48
CA VAL A 84 -0.97 7.57 -6.53
C VAL A 84 0.23 8.39 -6.95
N GLU A 85 1.30 8.35 -6.16
CA GLU A 85 2.53 9.06 -6.47
C GLU A 85 3.72 8.12 -6.36
N PHE A 86 4.76 8.42 -7.11
CA PHE A 86 5.97 7.62 -7.16
C PHE A 86 7.15 8.45 -6.68
N TYR A 87 8.00 7.83 -5.87
CA TYR A 87 9.15 8.50 -5.27
C TYR A 87 10.40 7.64 -5.38
N GLU A 88 11.55 8.28 -5.52
CA GLU A 88 12.82 7.65 -5.25
C GLU A 88 13.07 7.72 -3.74
N VAL A 89 13.62 6.65 -3.17
CA VAL A 89 13.99 6.63 -1.76
C VAL A 89 15.51 6.71 -1.65
N PRO A 90 16.07 7.92 -1.55
CA PRO A 90 17.53 8.10 -1.54
C PRO A 90 18.17 7.68 -0.22
N VAL A 91 17.41 7.70 0.87
CA VAL A 91 17.91 7.32 2.19
C VAL A 91 16.90 6.44 2.89
N GLN A 92 17.37 5.28 3.35
CA GLN A 92 16.58 4.38 4.19
C GLN A 92 17.49 3.82 5.26
N THR A 93 17.10 3.98 6.51
CA THR A 93 17.86 3.44 7.62
C THR A 93 16.95 3.17 8.80
N VAL A 94 17.42 2.33 9.71
CA VAL A 94 16.78 2.13 11.01
C VAL A 94 17.59 2.94 12.02
N ALA A 95 16.93 3.91 12.68
CA ALA A 95 17.59 4.71 13.70
C ALA A 95 17.91 3.83 14.90
N THR A 96 19.14 3.90 15.34
CA THR A 96 19.58 3.23 16.56
C THR A 96 19.86 4.28 17.63
N SER A 97 19.34 4.05 18.81
CA SER A 97 19.56 4.95 19.94
C SER A 97 20.81 4.57 20.73
#